data_234e82c7d1422da8c4507f6decdacfa0
#
_entry.id   234e82c7d1422da8c4507f6decdacfa0
#
_cell.length_a   1.000
_cell.length_b   1.000
_cell.length_c   1.000
_cell.angle_alpha   90.00
_cell.angle_beta   90.00
_cell.angle_gamma   90.00
#
_symmetry.space_group_name_H-M   'P 1'
#
loop_
_entity.id
_entity.type
_entity.pdbx_description
1 polymer ?
#
loop_
_entity_poly.entity_id
_entity_poly.type
_entity_poly.pdbx_seq_one_letter_code
_entity_poly.pdbx_strand_id
1 'polypeptide(L)'
;MGFFGKMLASIGADWYIFLCAFVCVVCLIVIRRSNKKIDRSFELWKSENYYSNFIYKALTLSSSIFVTLITIFPLLGMLGTVKSLLVLNFGDENAILNARSSFFDALTSTAWGIIFAVIFKVINAVITKHTEDNIEKISGLISGKAVNIDAQRAGDKREGYEK
;
A
#
# COMPACT_ATOMS: atom_id res chain seq x y z
N MET A 1 34.30 9.72 4.06
CA MET A 1 33.12 9.07 3.48
C MET A 1 32.02 10.11 3.36
N GLY A 2 31.47 10.29 2.16
CA GLY A 2 30.41 11.28 1.91
C GLY A 2 29.09 10.89 2.58
N PHE A 3 28.17 11.83 2.68
CA PHE A 3 26.81 11.65 3.22
C PHE A 3 26.11 10.39 2.69
N PHE A 4 26.20 10.16 1.38
CA PHE A 4 25.64 8.97 0.73
C PHE A 4 26.24 7.63 1.20
N GLY A 5 27.54 7.59 1.51
CA GLY A 5 28.15 6.37 2.03
C GLY A 5 27.67 6.00 3.42
N LYS A 6 27.42 6.97 4.29
CA LYS A 6 26.80 6.77 5.61
C LYS A 6 25.34 6.37 5.49
N MET A 7 24.63 6.96 4.54
CA MET A 7 23.25 6.64 4.26
C MET A 7 23.06 5.19 3.79
N LEU A 8 23.98 4.67 2.96
CA LEU A 8 23.99 3.27 2.54
C LEU A 8 24.38 2.31 3.68
N ALA A 9 25.30 2.70 4.57
CA ALA A 9 25.67 1.89 5.73
C ALA A 9 24.52 1.77 6.75
N SER A 10 23.63 2.75 6.84
CA SER A 10 22.45 2.74 7.72
C SER A 10 21.36 1.73 7.30
N ILE A 11 21.43 1.17 6.09
CA ILE A 11 20.44 0.19 5.59
C ILE A 11 20.29 -1.01 6.54
N GLY A 12 21.40 -1.45 7.14
CA GLY A 12 21.38 -2.55 8.10
C GLY A 12 20.69 -2.22 9.43
N ALA A 13 20.74 -0.96 9.87
CA ALA A 13 20.11 -0.52 11.12
C ALA A 13 18.59 -0.25 10.95
N ASP A 14 18.19 0.20 9.76
CA ASP A 14 16.82 0.62 9.44
C ASP A 14 16.09 -0.39 8.52
N TRP A 15 16.46 -1.66 8.59
CA TRP A 15 15.93 -2.74 7.74
C TRP A 15 14.38 -2.79 7.70
N TYR A 16 13.71 -2.40 8.77
CA TYR A 16 12.24 -2.37 8.86
C TYR A 16 11.61 -1.34 7.89
N ILE A 17 12.29 -0.22 7.60
CA ILE A 17 11.85 0.77 6.61
C ILE A 17 11.92 0.14 5.21
N PHE A 18 13.01 -0.57 4.89
CA PHE A 18 13.18 -1.26 3.62
C PHE A 18 12.22 -2.43 3.45
N LEU A 19 11.91 -3.16 4.52
CA LEU A 19 10.89 -4.21 4.51
C LEU A 19 9.52 -3.62 4.19
N CYS A 20 9.16 -2.51 4.81
CA CYS A 20 7.91 -1.79 4.53
C CYS A 20 7.88 -1.30 3.06
N ALA A 21 8.99 -0.76 2.54
CA ALA A 21 9.12 -0.37 1.14
C ALA A 21 8.94 -1.56 0.20
N PHE A 22 9.51 -2.72 0.54
CA PHE A 22 9.32 -3.94 -0.24
C PHE A 22 7.84 -4.38 -0.29
N VAL A 23 7.13 -4.35 0.83
CA VAL A 23 5.69 -4.62 0.87
C VAL A 23 4.92 -3.63 -0.02
N CYS A 24 5.26 -2.34 0.01
CA CYS A 24 4.67 -1.35 -0.89
C CYS A 24 4.89 -1.69 -2.37
N VAL A 25 6.09 -2.11 -2.75
CA VAL A 25 6.40 -2.53 -4.13
C VAL A 25 5.56 -3.76 -4.52
N VAL A 26 5.41 -4.74 -3.64
CA VAL A 26 4.55 -5.91 -3.89
C VAL A 26 3.10 -5.48 -4.09
N CYS A 27 2.56 -4.60 -3.23
CA CYS A 27 1.21 -4.04 -3.40
C CYS A 27 1.06 -3.33 -4.74
N LEU A 28 2.04 -2.53 -5.17
CA LEU A 28 2.05 -1.86 -6.47
C LEU A 28 2.02 -2.85 -7.64
N ILE A 29 2.78 -3.93 -7.56
CA ILE A 29 2.79 -4.98 -8.59
C ILE A 29 1.42 -5.65 -8.68
N VAL A 30 0.80 -5.95 -7.54
CA VAL A 30 -0.55 -6.54 -7.48
C VAL A 30 -1.58 -5.59 -8.10
N ILE A 31 -1.57 -4.31 -7.72
CA ILE A 31 -2.48 -3.28 -8.26
C ILE A 31 -2.30 -3.16 -9.78
N ARG A 32 -1.07 -3.02 -10.27
CA ARG A 32 -0.79 -2.92 -11.72
C ARG A 32 -1.23 -4.18 -12.48
N ARG A 33 -0.97 -5.36 -11.94
CA ARG A 33 -1.39 -6.62 -12.58
C ARG A 33 -2.90 -6.77 -12.59
N SER A 34 -3.57 -6.41 -11.51
CA SER A 34 -5.03 -6.44 -11.41
C SER A 34 -5.68 -5.45 -12.40
N ASN A 35 -5.22 -4.21 -12.45
CA ASN A 35 -5.70 -3.22 -13.40
C ASN A 35 -5.53 -3.70 -14.86
N LYS A 36 -4.33 -4.22 -15.21
CA LYS A 36 -4.08 -4.73 -16.56
C LYS A 36 -4.95 -5.94 -16.93
N LYS A 37 -5.30 -6.79 -15.97
CA LYS A 37 -6.24 -7.90 -16.20
C LYS A 37 -7.65 -7.38 -16.43
N ILE A 38 -8.11 -6.41 -15.66
CA ILE A 38 -9.42 -5.79 -15.81
C ILE A 38 -9.56 -5.16 -17.21
N ASP A 39 -8.61 -4.33 -17.62
CA ASP A 39 -8.65 -3.65 -18.92
C ASP A 39 -8.67 -4.64 -20.10
N ARG A 40 -7.94 -5.77 -19.98
CA ARG A 40 -7.81 -6.73 -21.09
C ARG A 40 -8.99 -7.70 -21.17
N SER A 41 -9.69 -7.98 -20.09
CA SER A 41 -10.67 -9.04 -19.98
C SER A 41 -12.07 -8.53 -19.61
N PHE A 42 -12.32 -7.23 -19.67
CA PHE A 42 -13.59 -6.62 -19.23
C PHE A 42 -14.81 -7.25 -19.92
N GLU A 43 -14.71 -7.53 -21.23
CA GLU A 43 -15.81 -8.16 -21.99
C GLU A 43 -16.03 -9.63 -21.58
N LEU A 44 -14.96 -10.38 -21.26
CA LEU A 44 -15.04 -11.77 -20.85
C LEU A 44 -15.55 -11.92 -19.40
N TRP A 45 -15.33 -10.92 -18.56
CA TRP A 45 -15.72 -10.90 -17.15
C TRP A 45 -17.21 -10.73 -16.92
N LYS A 46 -17.92 -10.23 -17.92
CA LYS A 46 -19.39 -10.12 -17.90
C LYS A 46 -20.07 -11.49 -17.74
N SER A 47 -19.39 -12.59 -18.07
CA SER A 47 -19.93 -13.96 -17.99
C SER A 47 -19.56 -14.75 -16.73
N GLU A 48 -18.48 -14.41 -15.99
CA GLU A 48 -17.96 -15.23 -14.89
C GLU A 48 -17.98 -14.52 -13.52
N ASN A 49 -18.94 -14.89 -12.67
CA ASN A 49 -19.21 -14.23 -11.38
C ASN A 49 -18.14 -14.40 -10.30
N TYR A 50 -17.39 -15.51 -10.30
CA TYR A 50 -16.49 -15.86 -9.17
C TYR A 50 -15.16 -15.10 -9.21
N TYR A 51 -14.55 -14.98 -10.37
CA TYR A 51 -13.28 -14.27 -10.55
C TYR A 51 -13.40 -12.76 -10.30
N SER A 52 -14.53 -12.17 -10.64
CA SER A 52 -14.83 -10.75 -10.43
C SER A 52 -14.72 -10.34 -8.95
N ASN A 53 -15.33 -11.13 -8.05
CA ASN A 53 -15.35 -10.83 -6.61
C ASN A 53 -13.97 -10.95 -5.95
N PHE A 54 -13.16 -11.93 -6.35
CA PHE A 54 -11.82 -12.11 -5.79
C PHE A 54 -10.87 -10.98 -6.20
N ILE A 55 -10.87 -10.60 -7.47
CA ILE A 55 -9.99 -9.53 -7.96
C ILE A 55 -10.43 -8.18 -7.42
N TYR A 56 -11.73 -7.92 -7.30
CA TYR A 56 -12.25 -6.72 -6.65
C TYR A 56 -11.75 -6.60 -5.20
N LYS A 57 -11.90 -7.66 -4.41
CA LYS A 57 -11.39 -7.68 -3.02
C LYS A 57 -9.88 -7.51 -2.95
N ALA A 58 -9.13 -8.19 -3.80
CA ALA A 58 -7.67 -8.07 -3.84
C ALA A 58 -7.22 -6.65 -4.23
N LEU A 59 -7.87 -6.03 -5.21
CA LEU A 59 -7.55 -4.68 -5.65
C LEU A 59 -7.87 -3.64 -4.56
N THR A 60 -9.05 -3.71 -3.97
CA THR A 60 -9.49 -2.80 -2.90
C THR A 60 -8.60 -2.95 -1.66
N LEU A 61 -8.32 -4.19 -1.24
CA LEU A 61 -7.47 -4.45 -0.08
C LEU A 61 -6.03 -3.96 -0.32
N SER A 62 -5.43 -4.28 -1.48
CA SER A 62 -4.07 -3.85 -1.82
C SER A 62 -3.96 -2.33 -1.91
N SER A 63 -4.97 -1.66 -2.47
CA SER A 63 -5.01 -0.20 -2.53
C SER A 63 -5.10 0.42 -1.13
N SER A 64 -5.97 -0.10 -0.27
CA SER A 64 -6.12 0.38 1.12
C SER A 64 -4.84 0.19 1.94
N ILE A 65 -4.22 -1.00 1.87
CA ILE A 65 -2.94 -1.28 2.54
C ILE A 65 -1.85 -0.36 2.02
N PHE A 66 -1.77 -0.16 0.71
CA PHE A 66 -0.76 0.69 0.10
C PHE A 66 -0.85 2.14 0.58
N VAL A 67 -2.05 2.73 0.60
CA VAL A 67 -2.26 4.10 1.11
C VAL A 67 -1.90 4.20 2.59
N THR A 68 -2.29 3.20 3.40
CA THR A 68 -1.95 3.16 4.83
C THR A 68 -0.42 3.09 5.04
N LEU A 69 0.29 2.24 4.29
CA LEU A 69 1.74 2.13 4.40
C LEU A 69 2.46 3.43 4.05
N ILE A 70 1.99 4.18 3.03
CA ILE A 70 2.56 5.48 2.68
C ILE A 70 2.50 6.46 3.86
N THR A 71 1.42 6.46 4.63
CA THR A 71 1.27 7.34 5.80
C THR A 71 2.12 6.91 7.00
N ILE A 72 2.48 5.64 7.08
CA ILE A 72 3.31 5.07 8.16
C ILE A 72 4.80 5.38 7.95
N PHE A 73 5.29 5.57 6.72
CA PHE A 73 6.72 5.80 6.45
C PHE A 73 7.35 6.93 7.26
N PRO A 74 6.75 8.14 7.35
CA PRO A 74 7.32 9.19 8.18
C PRO A 74 7.38 8.82 9.67
N LEU A 75 6.38 8.07 10.15
CA LEU A 75 6.35 7.58 11.54
C LEU A 75 7.47 6.56 11.81
N LEU A 76 7.74 5.66 10.85
CA LEU A 76 8.86 4.73 10.93
C LEU A 76 10.21 5.46 10.94
N GLY A 77 10.35 6.53 10.15
CA GLY A 77 11.53 7.39 10.19
C GLY A 77 11.71 8.05 11.56
N MET A 78 10.64 8.57 12.17
CA MET A 78 10.69 9.12 13.54
C MET A 78 10.99 8.06 14.59
N LEU A 79 10.48 6.83 14.44
CA LEU A 79 10.83 5.72 15.31
C LEU A 79 12.34 5.44 15.29
N GLY A 80 12.97 5.52 14.13
CA GLY A 80 14.41 5.40 13.98
C GLY A 80 15.18 6.48 14.75
N THR A 81 14.69 7.73 14.76
CA THR A 81 15.32 8.79 15.57
C THR A 81 15.25 8.49 17.06
N VAL A 82 14.10 8.06 17.56
CA VAL A 82 13.92 7.70 18.96
C VAL A 82 14.85 6.55 19.34
N LYS A 83 14.94 5.51 18.50
CA LYS A 83 15.84 4.38 18.70
C LYS A 83 17.30 4.82 18.80
N SER A 84 17.76 5.67 17.88
CA SER A 84 19.15 6.15 17.87
C SER A 84 19.48 7.01 19.08
N LEU A 85 18.52 7.77 19.61
CA LEU A 85 18.70 8.60 20.80
C LEU A 85 18.69 7.76 22.10
N LEU A 86 17.93 6.65 22.14
CA LEU A 86 17.88 5.76 23.31
C LEU A 86 19.21 4.99 23.55
N VAL A 87 20.04 4.84 22.52
CA VAL A 87 21.35 4.18 22.61
C VAL A 87 22.42 5.11 23.16
N LEU A 88 22.13 6.41 23.34
CA LEU A 88 23.06 7.39 23.88
C LEU A 88 23.44 7.05 25.33
N ASN A 89 24.73 6.79 25.55
CA ASN A 89 25.29 6.61 26.89
C ASN A 89 26.10 7.87 27.26
N PHE A 90 25.63 8.62 28.24
CA PHE A 90 26.25 9.90 28.67
C PHE A 90 27.38 9.70 29.69
N GLY A 91 27.69 8.45 30.06
CA GLY A 91 28.69 8.12 31.04
C GLY A 91 30.11 7.83 30.49
N ASP A 92 30.28 7.81 29.17
CA ASP A 92 31.56 7.49 28.53
C ASP A 92 32.43 8.72 28.27
N GLU A 93 33.77 8.56 28.34
CA GLU A 93 34.73 9.62 27.96
C GLU A 93 34.54 10.13 26.52
N ASN A 94 33.99 9.30 25.65
CA ASN A 94 33.67 9.63 24.26
C ASN A 94 32.19 9.99 24.04
N ALA A 95 31.46 10.37 25.09
CA ALA A 95 30.00 10.63 24.99
C ALA A 95 29.63 11.63 23.89
N ILE A 96 30.44 12.67 23.66
CA ILE A 96 30.19 13.68 22.60
C ILE A 96 30.31 13.08 21.20
N LEU A 97 31.32 12.23 20.95
CA LEU A 97 31.50 11.57 19.64
C LEU A 97 30.39 10.56 19.38
N ASN A 98 30.00 9.80 20.40
CA ASN A 98 28.89 8.85 20.32
C ASN A 98 27.57 9.56 20.12
N ALA A 99 27.31 10.67 20.82
CA ALA A 99 26.12 11.50 20.62
C ALA A 99 26.03 12.04 19.18
N ARG A 100 27.15 12.53 18.65
CA ARG A 100 27.20 13.03 17.26
C ARG A 100 26.90 11.91 16.25
N SER A 101 27.44 10.71 16.43
CA SER A 101 27.16 9.57 15.54
C SER A 101 25.68 9.19 15.59
N SER A 102 25.13 8.99 16.79
CA SER A 102 23.71 8.63 16.98
C SER A 102 22.76 9.68 16.44
N PHE A 103 23.12 10.96 16.52
CA PHE A 103 22.33 12.05 15.93
C PHE A 103 22.30 11.96 14.39
N PHE A 104 23.43 11.67 13.75
CA PHE A 104 23.47 11.46 12.31
C PHE A 104 22.66 10.23 11.87
N ASP A 105 22.74 9.13 12.63
CA ASP A 105 21.95 7.93 12.36
C ASP A 105 20.45 8.21 12.49
N ALA A 106 20.06 8.98 13.50
CA ALA A 106 18.69 9.45 13.68
C ALA A 106 18.17 10.25 12.48
N LEU A 107 18.95 11.25 12.03
CA LEU A 107 18.58 12.07 10.87
C LEU A 107 18.49 11.24 9.59
N THR A 108 19.38 10.27 9.41
CA THR A 108 19.39 9.40 8.23
C THR A 108 18.14 8.51 8.17
N SER A 109 17.72 7.94 9.30
CA SER A 109 16.49 7.14 9.39
C SER A 109 15.25 7.95 9.02
N THR A 110 15.13 9.17 9.55
CA THR A 110 14.03 10.08 9.17
C THR A 110 14.06 10.45 7.69
N ALA A 111 15.24 10.71 7.15
CA ALA A 111 15.38 11.03 5.73
C ALA A 111 14.90 9.89 4.84
N TRP A 112 15.25 8.64 5.13
CA TRP A 112 14.74 7.47 4.42
C TRP A 112 13.21 7.35 4.49
N GLY A 113 12.63 7.52 5.69
CA GLY A 113 11.18 7.49 5.87
C GLY A 113 10.46 8.52 5.01
N ILE A 114 10.97 9.76 4.96
CA ILE A 114 10.39 10.85 4.15
C ILE A 114 10.57 10.59 2.66
N ILE A 115 11.76 10.15 2.22
CA ILE A 115 12.06 9.87 0.80
C ILE A 115 11.09 8.81 0.27
N PHE A 116 10.93 7.69 0.97
CA PHE A 116 9.99 6.64 0.55
C PHE A 116 8.55 7.12 0.57
N ALA A 117 8.13 7.87 1.59
CA ALA A 117 6.79 8.45 1.65
C ALA A 117 6.50 9.33 0.43
N VAL A 118 7.42 10.21 0.04
CA VAL A 118 7.25 11.12 -1.11
C VAL A 118 7.19 10.33 -2.42
N ILE A 119 8.13 9.40 -2.63
CA ILE A 119 8.17 8.58 -3.85
C ILE A 119 6.87 7.79 -4.02
N PHE A 120 6.45 7.05 -2.98
CA PHE A 120 5.23 6.25 -3.07
C PHE A 120 3.97 7.10 -3.14
N LYS A 121 3.93 8.30 -2.52
CA LYS A 121 2.81 9.22 -2.63
C LYS A 121 2.64 9.75 -4.06
N VAL A 122 3.73 10.07 -4.73
CA VAL A 122 3.70 10.48 -6.15
C VAL A 122 3.22 9.33 -7.03
N ILE A 123 3.74 8.12 -6.82
CA ILE A 123 3.30 6.92 -7.55
C ILE A 123 1.80 6.65 -7.31
N ASN A 124 1.35 6.78 -6.06
CA ASN A 124 -0.06 6.62 -5.71
C ASN A 124 -0.94 7.61 -6.46
N ALA A 125 -0.58 8.89 -6.50
CA ALA A 125 -1.36 9.91 -7.20
C ALA A 125 -1.56 9.60 -8.68
N VAL A 126 -0.58 8.98 -9.34
CA VAL A 126 -0.68 8.56 -10.75
C VAL A 126 -1.57 7.34 -10.93
N ILE A 127 -1.53 6.39 -10.00
CA ILE A 127 -2.22 5.10 -10.12
C ILE A 127 -3.67 5.18 -9.60
N THR A 128 -3.94 6.00 -8.59
CA THR A 128 -5.22 6.07 -7.88
C THR A 128 -6.39 6.30 -8.84
N LYS A 129 -6.28 7.27 -9.72
CA LYS A 129 -7.35 7.59 -10.67
C LYS A 129 -7.75 6.38 -11.52
N HIS A 130 -6.78 5.67 -12.08
CA HIS A 130 -7.03 4.47 -12.90
C HIS A 130 -7.59 3.31 -12.08
N THR A 131 -7.18 3.19 -10.83
CA THR A 131 -7.65 2.14 -9.91
C THR A 131 -9.08 2.40 -9.47
N GLU A 132 -9.42 3.64 -9.15
CA GLU A 132 -10.77 4.07 -8.77
C GLU A 132 -11.77 3.84 -9.92
N ASP A 133 -11.42 4.23 -11.15
CA ASP A 133 -12.24 3.98 -12.34
C ASP A 133 -12.53 2.48 -12.53
N ASN A 134 -11.54 1.62 -12.29
CA ASN A 134 -11.68 0.18 -12.42
C ASN A 134 -12.50 -0.44 -11.28
N ILE A 135 -12.35 0.05 -10.06
CA ILE A 135 -13.16 -0.36 -8.90
C ILE A 135 -14.63 0.00 -9.14
N GLU A 136 -14.90 1.21 -9.64
CA GLU A 136 -16.26 1.67 -9.94
C GLU A 136 -16.91 0.82 -11.03
N LYS A 137 -16.21 0.53 -12.13
CA LYS A 137 -16.70 -0.35 -13.20
C LYS A 137 -17.10 -1.73 -12.69
N ILE A 138 -16.26 -2.35 -11.86
CA ILE A 138 -16.52 -3.69 -11.29
C ILE A 138 -17.67 -3.64 -10.29
N SER A 139 -17.69 -2.64 -9.42
CA SER A 139 -18.75 -2.42 -8.44
C SER A 139 -20.12 -2.25 -9.13
N GLY A 140 -20.16 -1.48 -10.22
CA GLY A 140 -21.36 -1.31 -11.03
C GLY A 140 -21.88 -2.63 -11.63
N LEU A 141 -20.96 -3.49 -12.11
CA LEU A 141 -21.33 -4.82 -12.64
C LEU A 141 -21.88 -5.74 -11.54
N ILE A 142 -21.27 -5.73 -10.36
CA ILE A 142 -21.73 -6.56 -9.23
C ILE A 142 -23.10 -6.10 -8.76
N SER A 143 -23.31 -4.79 -8.62
CA SER A 143 -24.57 -4.20 -8.17
C SER A 143 -25.70 -4.41 -9.19
N GLY A 144 -25.43 -4.21 -10.49
CA GLY A 144 -26.39 -4.44 -11.55
C GLY A 144 -26.84 -5.89 -11.68
N LYS A 145 -25.93 -6.86 -11.42
CA LYS A 145 -26.29 -8.29 -11.37
C LYS A 145 -27.11 -8.66 -10.14
N ALA A 146 -26.84 -8.07 -8.98
CA ALA A 146 -27.62 -8.30 -7.77
C ALA A 146 -29.08 -7.87 -7.97
N VAL A 147 -29.30 -6.69 -8.55
CA VAL A 147 -30.65 -6.19 -8.87
C VAL A 147 -31.39 -7.11 -9.85
N ASN A 148 -30.70 -7.65 -10.86
CA ASN A 148 -31.32 -8.57 -11.83
C ASN A 148 -31.71 -9.92 -11.18
N ILE A 149 -30.91 -10.46 -10.28
CA ILE A 149 -31.21 -11.71 -9.57
C ILE A 149 -32.42 -11.52 -8.65
N ASP A 150 -32.50 -10.40 -7.94
CA ASP A 150 -33.63 -10.11 -7.07
C ASP A 150 -34.93 -9.86 -7.86
N ALA A 151 -34.85 -9.22 -9.03
CA ALA A 151 -35.98 -9.07 -9.94
C ALA A 151 -36.46 -10.41 -10.51
N GLN A 152 -35.56 -11.32 -10.90
CA GLN A 152 -35.90 -12.67 -11.34
C GLN A 152 -36.54 -13.50 -10.21
N ARG A 153 -36.02 -13.43 -8.99
CA ARG A 153 -36.61 -14.11 -7.84
C ARG A 153 -38.01 -13.58 -7.50
N ALA A 154 -38.23 -12.28 -7.64
CA ALA A 154 -39.52 -11.69 -7.41
C ALA A 154 -40.56 -12.07 -8.50
N GLY A 155 -40.10 -12.24 -9.75
CA GLY A 155 -40.94 -12.74 -10.87
C GLY A 155 -41.35 -14.19 -10.67
N ASP A 156 -40.41 -15.06 -10.35
CA ASP A 156 -40.64 -16.51 -10.13
C ASP A 156 -41.61 -16.78 -8.95
N LYS A 157 -41.52 -15.95 -7.90
CA LYS A 157 -42.48 -16.03 -6.79
C LYS A 157 -43.91 -15.63 -7.19
N ARG A 158 -44.10 -14.72 -8.13
CA ARG A 158 -45.42 -14.31 -8.57
C ARG A 158 -46.11 -15.38 -9.43
N GLU A 159 -45.35 -16.04 -10.33
CA GLU A 159 -45.87 -17.12 -11.16
C GLU A 159 -46.21 -18.39 -10.34
N GLY A 160 -45.57 -18.60 -9.18
CA GLY A 160 -45.88 -19.71 -8.27
C GLY A 160 -47.17 -19.57 -7.46
N TYR A 161 -47.75 -18.39 -7.36
CA TYR A 161 -49.03 -18.14 -6.67
C TYR A 161 -50.27 -18.11 -7.61
N GLU A 162 -50.06 -18.15 -8.92
CA GLU A 162 -51.16 -18.16 -9.90
C GLU A 162 -51.51 -19.58 -10.40
N LYS A 163 -50.92 -20.61 -9.88
CA LYS A 163 -51.24 -22.02 -10.11
C LYS A 163 -51.83 -22.66 -8.86
#